data_b173580a12ed2018bd1442aa4e3f3d05
#
_entry.id   b173580a12ed2018bd1442aa4e3f3d05
#
_cell.length_a   1.000
_cell.length_b   1.000
_cell.length_c   1.000
_cell.angle_alpha   90.00
_cell.angle_beta   90.00
_cell.angle_gamma   90.00
#
_symmetry.space_group_name_H-M   'P 1'
#
loop_
_entity.id
_entity.type
_entity.pdbx_description
1 polymer ?
#
loop_
_entity_poly.entity_id
_entity_poly.type
_entity_poly.pdbx_seq_one_letter_code
_entity_poly.pdbx_strand_id
1 'polypeptide(L)'
;LATLLSNFGACAIAEPTISQVVGGTGPRTGGTVFAIIGTNLHGATSVTVASATATILSVTPTVVTALSPVSPKLGAKSVSVTTPGGTATLRQAFIYTSATPAWATLLEDAPDPAIVTNASLRAAIAAVGYPWRVRDNGTNMEMLLIPPGTFSMGCSPSLLAPCDPVEFPVHSVTLTHAFYLGRYEVTQAQWQATMGWNPSYFAIASAEVPLEQVPNRPVDQVTWNAVQGYLAATGLRLPTEAEWEFAYRAGTTTAYHGFVGYPAGTNDGALAGDIAWITPNTNDQTHPVGGKAANGFGLHDMAGNLLEWVNDWFGATYYASSPSVNPTGPVSGTYRVARGGSWSFGSDAVRASFRGGSIPTYGSYNHGFRVARNPN
;
A
#
# COMPACT_ATOMS: atom_id res chain seq x y z
N LEU A 1 -45.47 -38.50 -51.65
CA LEU A 1 -44.16 -37.89 -51.35
C LEU A 1 -44.22 -36.83 -50.25
N ALA A 2 -45.38 -36.35 -49.82
CA ALA A 2 -45.54 -35.32 -48.80
C ALA A 2 -45.57 -35.84 -47.33
N THR A 3 -45.54 -37.15 -47.13
CA THR A 3 -45.70 -37.75 -45.76
C THR A 3 -44.42 -38.35 -45.21
N LEU A 4 -43.27 -38.21 -45.89
CA LEU A 4 -41.98 -38.77 -45.48
C LEU A 4 -40.96 -37.77 -44.90
N LEU A 5 -41.34 -36.48 -44.81
CA LEU A 5 -40.43 -35.41 -44.34
C LEU A 5 -40.71 -34.89 -42.92
N SER A 6 -41.68 -35.54 -42.18
CA SER A 6 -42.04 -35.06 -40.82
C SER A 6 -41.41 -35.82 -39.65
N ASN A 7 -40.45 -36.72 -39.88
CA ASN A 7 -39.84 -37.55 -38.82
C ASN A 7 -38.31 -37.43 -38.68
N PHE A 8 -37.67 -36.36 -39.17
CA PHE A 8 -36.34 -36.00 -38.69
C PHE A 8 -36.54 -35.16 -37.44
N GLY A 9 -36.73 -35.82 -36.31
CA GLY A 9 -36.62 -35.16 -35.01
C GLY A 9 -35.31 -34.41 -34.99
N ALA A 10 -35.34 -33.13 -34.63
CA ALA A 10 -34.11 -32.34 -34.43
C ALA A 10 -33.18 -33.17 -33.52
N CYS A 11 -32.00 -33.56 -34.06
CA CYS A 11 -31.01 -34.29 -33.26
C CYS A 11 -30.67 -33.37 -32.08
N ALA A 12 -31.05 -33.78 -30.88
CA ALA A 12 -30.81 -32.99 -29.70
C ALA A 12 -29.26 -32.76 -29.58
N ILE A 13 -28.84 -31.52 -29.67
CA ILE A 13 -27.43 -31.19 -29.51
C ILE A 13 -27.08 -31.52 -28.07
N ALA A 14 -26.09 -32.39 -27.85
CA ALA A 14 -25.70 -32.85 -26.54
C ALA A 14 -25.17 -31.67 -25.67
N GLU A 15 -25.58 -31.65 -24.41
CA GLU A 15 -25.17 -30.62 -23.46
C GLU A 15 -23.65 -30.68 -23.23
N PRO A 16 -22.98 -29.52 -23.07
CA PRO A 16 -21.58 -29.47 -22.72
C PRO A 16 -21.33 -29.96 -21.28
N THR A 17 -20.13 -30.46 -21.01
CA THR A 17 -19.70 -30.70 -19.63
C THR A 17 -18.32 -30.03 -19.41
N ILE A 18 -17.99 -29.69 -18.17
CA ILE A 18 -16.67 -29.28 -17.74
C ILE A 18 -16.17 -30.25 -16.69
N SER A 19 -15.04 -30.91 -16.96
CA SER A 19 -14.39 -31.81 -16.02
C SER A 19 -13.27 -31.12 -15.24
N GLN A 20 -12.59 -30.16 -15.89
CA GLN A 20 -11.42 -29.49 -15.32
C GLN A 20 -11.18 -28.11 -15.97
N VAL A 21 -10.54 -27.20 -15.21
CA VAL A 21 -9.91 -25.99 -15.74
C VAL A 21 -8.42 -26.07 -15.44
N VAL A 22 -7.58 -26.02 -16.50
CA VAL A 22 -6.12 -26.02 -16.42
C VAL A 22 -5.63 -24.58 -16.60
N GLY A 23 -4.63 -24.17 -15.81
CA GLY A 23 -4.19 -22.77 -15.79
C GLY A 23 -5.20 -21.83 -15.14
N GLY A 24 -6.07 -22.34 -14.30
CA GLY A 24 -7.15 -21.62 -13.62
C GLY A 24 -6.70 -20.72 -12.47
N THR A 25 -5.54 -20.07 -12.59
CA THR A 25 -5.04 -19.07 -11.62
C THR A 25 -4.37 -17.94 -12.37
N GLY A 26 -4.70 -16.71 -12.05
CA GLY A 26 -4.09 -15.54 -12.69
C GLY A 26 -4.46 -14.23 -12.01
N PRO A 27 -3.77 -13.13 -12.38
CA PRO A 27 -4.00 -11.84 -11.79
C PRO A 27 -5.41 -11.31 -12.14
N ARG A 28 -5.97 -10.52 -11.22
CA ARG A 28 -7.28 -9.90 -11.44
C ARG A 28 -7.31 -8.90 -12.60
N THR A 29 -6.15 -8.47 -13.08
CA THR A 29 -6.03 -7.66 -14.30
C THR A 29 -6.41 -8.41 -15.57
N GLY A 30 -6.63 -9.73 -15.46
CA GLY A 30 -7.00 -10.57 -16.59
C GLY A 30 -5.79 -10.97 -17.45
N GLY A 31 -6.06 -11.48 -18.66
CA GLY A 31 -5.03 -11.82 -19.63
C GLY A 31 -4.36 -13.18 -19.42
N THR A 32 -4.76 -13.97 -18.42
CA THR A 32 -4.23 -15.33 -18.22
C THR A 32 -4.88 -16.30 -19.19
N VAL A 33 -4.05 -17.05 -19.93
CA VAL A 33 -4.52 -18.16 -20.77
C VAL A 33 -4.87 -19.35 -19.86
N PHE A 34 -6.10 -19.84 -20.02
CA PHE A 34 -6.56 -21.06 -19.34
C PHE A 34 -7.32 -21.97 -20.30
N ALA A 35 -7.39 -23.27 -19.99
CA ALA A 35 -8.09 -24.25 -20.79
C ALA A 35 -9.23 -24.89 -19.99
N ILE A 36 -10.40 -24.97 -20.59
CA ILE A 36 -11.58 -25.73 -20.12
C ILE A 36 -11.53 -27.10 -20.79
N ILE A 37 -11.50 -28.15 -20.00
CA ILE A 37 -11.53 -29.55 -20.47
C ILE A 37 -12.90 -30.13 -20.18
N GLY A 38 -13.51 -30.81 -21.15
CA GLY A 38 -14.82 -31.35 -21.01
C GLY A 38 -15.30 -32.17 -22.23
N THR A 39 -16.59 -32.30 -22.41
CA THR A 39 -17.22 -32.96 -23.58
C THR A 39 -18.22 -32.02 -24.23
N ASN A 40 -18.49 -32.23 -25.53
CA ASN A 40 -19.46 -31.47 -26.31
C ASN A 40 -19.18 -29.95 -26.33
N LEU A 41 -17.89 -29.58 -26.32
CA LEU A 41 -17.45 -28.19 -26.27
C LEU A 41 -17.37 -27.54 -27.66
N HIS A 42 -17.51 -28.31 -28.75
CA HIS A 42 -17.52 -27.78 -30.10
C HIS A 42 -18.62 -26.71 -30.28
N GLY A 43 -18.35 -25.67 -31.03
CA GLY A 43 -19.30 -24.57 -31.23
C GLY A 43 -19.50 -23.70 -29.97
N ALA A 44 -18.57 -23.72 -29.02
CA ALA A 44 -18.62 -22.80 -27.89
C ALA A 44 -18.69 -21.34 -28.35
N THR A 45 -19.71 -20.62 -27.93
CA THR A 45 -19.98 -19.23 -28.31
C THR A 45 -19.62 -18.25 -27.20
N SER A 46 -19.57 -18.72 -25.96
CA SER A 46 -19.24 -17.88 -24.80
C SER A 46 -18.49 -18.67 -23.72
N VAL A 47 -17.51 -18.04 -23.13
CA VAL A 47 -16.87 -18.46 -21.89
C VAL A 47 -16.98 -17.30 -20.90
N THR A 48 -17.37 -17.58 -19.65
CA THR A 48 -17.38 -16.57 -18.60
C THR A 48 -16.62 -17.05 -17.37
N VAL A 49 -15.95 -16.12 -16.69
CA VAL A 49 -15.36 -16.30 -15.36
C VAL A 49 -16.14 -15.41 -14.39
N ALA A 50 -16.87 -16.01 -13.45
CA ALA A 50 -17.98 -15.39 -12.73
C ALA A 50 -19.05 -14.91 -13.74
N SER A 51 -19.27 -13.61 -13.86
CA SER A 51 -20.20 -13.02 -14.84
C SER A 51 -19.47 -12.27 -15.98
N ALA A 52 -18.14 -12.19 -15.94
CA ALA A 52 -17.35 -11.46 -16.94
C ALA A 52 -16.98 -12.38 -18.10
N THR A 53 -17.13 -11.88 -19.35
CA THR A 53 -16.84 -12.63 -20.57
C THR A 53 -15.34 -12.78 -20.79
N ALA A 54 -14.86 -14.00 -20.98
CA ALA A 54 -13.51 -14.35 -21.37
C ALA A 54 -13.37 -14.34 -22.90
N THR A 55 -12.20 -13.99 -23.41
CA THR A 55 -11.93 -14.04 -24.85
C THR A 55 -11.54 -15.47 -25.25
N ILE A 56 -12.37 -16.11 -26.11
CA ILE A 56 -12.09 -17.45 -26.62
C ILE A 56 -10.94 -17.37 -27.63
N LEU A 57 -9.92 -18.20 -27.45
CA LEU A 57 -8.74 -18.30 -28.32
C LEU A 57 -8.86 -19.50 -29.29
N SER A 58 -9.38 -20.63 -28.79
CA SER A 58 -9.57 -21.83 -29.61
C SER A 58 -10.68 -22.72 -29.04
N VAL A 59 -11.33 -23.49 -29.93
CA VAL A 59 -12.39 -24.43 -29.58
C VAL A 59 -12.16 -25.77 -30.29
N THR A 60 -12.19 -26.85 -29.53
CA THR A 60 -12.22 -28.25 -30.01
C THR A 60 -13.40 -28.98 -29.35
N PRO A 61 -13.74 -30.22 -29.74
CA PRO A 61 -14.80 -30.98 -29.09
C PRO A 61 -14.61 -31.20 -27.58
N THR A 62 -13.36 -31.16 -27.10
CA THR A 62 -13.02 -31.51 -25.70
C THR A 62 -12.25 -30.42 -24.96
N VAL A 63 -11.79 -29.36 -25.66
CA VAL A 63 -11.01 -28.27 -25.02
C VAL A 63 -11.45 -26.93 -25.60
N VAL A 64 -11.69 -25.95 -24.69
CA VAL A 64 -11.80 -24.53 -25.05
C VAL A 64 -10.68 -23.78 -24.34
N THR A 65 -9.86 -23.04 -25.11
CA THR A 65 -8.82 -22.17 -24.57
C THR A 65 -9.31 -20.73 -24.58
N ALA A 66 -9.12 -19.99 -23.48
CA ALA A 66 -9.57 -18.61 -23.36
C ALA A 66 -8.60 -17.76 -22.55
N LEU A 67 -8.72 -16.42 -22.69
CA LEU A 67 -8.06 -15.43 -21.84
C LEU A 67 -9.01 -15.00 -20.73
N SER A 68 -8.52 -14.99 -19.49
CA SER A 68 -9.30 -14.53 -18.35
C SER A 68 -9.66 -13.04 -18.47
N PRO A 69 -10.91 -12.65 -18.18
CA PRO A 69 -11.30 -11.24 -18.13
C PRO A 69 -10.74 -10.56 -16.87
N VAL A 70 -10.82 -9.21 -16.82
CA VAL A 70 -10.58 -8.43 -15.59
C VAL A 70 -11.65 -8.80 -14.55
N SER A 71 -11.24 -8.91 -13.29
CA SER A 71 -12.16 -9.20 -12.17
C SER A 71 -12.11 -8.09 -11.12
N PRO A 72 -13.26 -7.57 -10.66
CA PRO A 72 -13.29 -6.62 -9.54
C PRO A 72 -13.02 -7.26 -8.18
N LYS A 73 -12.98 -8.61 -8.10
CA LYS A 73 -12.84 -9.34 -6.83
C LYS A 73 -11.82 -10.47 -6.95
N LEU A 74 -10.94 -10.57 -5.96
CA LEU A 74 -10.01 -11.68 -5.77
C LEU A 74 -10.73 -13.01 -5.42
N GLY A 75 -9.96 -14.11 -5.43
CA GLY A 75 -10.38 -15.43 -5.00
C GLY A 75 -11.08 -16.26 -6.08
N ALA A 76 -11.55 -17.44 -5.65
CA ALA A 76 -12.10 -18.45 -6.54
C ALA A 76 -13.41 -18.01 -7.20
N LYS A 77 -13.52 -18.27 -8.50
CA LYS A 77 -14.68 -17.96 -9.36
C LYS A 77 -15.12 -19.19 -10.13
N SER A 78 -16.43 -19.23 -10.45
CA SER A 78 -16.97 -20.24 -11.38
C SER A 78 -16.55 -19.91 -12.81
N VAL A 79 -16.32 -20.95 -13.60
CA VAL A 79 -16.10 -20.89 -15.05
C VAL A 79 -17.28 -21.53 -15.74
N SER A 80 -17.87 -20.83 -16.72
CA SER A 80 -18.96 -21.38 -17.53
C SER A 80 -18.59 -21.35 -19.00
N VAL A 81 -19.06 -22.36 -19.74
CA VAL A 81 -18.98 -22.43 -21.21
C VAL A 81 -20.37 -22.65 -21.77
N THR A 82 -20.72 -21.88 -22.78
CA THR A 82 -22.01 -22.00 -23.51
C THR A 82 -21.75 -22.49 -24.93
N THR A 83 -22.48 -23.54 -25.32
CA THR A 83 -22.49 -24.11 -26.68
C THR A 83 -23.93 -24.12 -27.19
N PRO A 84 -24.21 -24.47 -28.46
CA PRO A 84 -25.56 -24.67 -28.96
C PRO A 84 -26.36 -25.71 -28.17
N GLY A 85 -25.69 -26.66 -27.46
CA GLY A 85 -26.35 -27.68 -26.62
C GLY A 85 -26.71 -27.22 -25.21
N GLY A 86 -26.26 -26.03 -24.78
CA GLY A 86 -26.52 -25.49 -23.43
C GLY A 86 -25.32 -24.88 -22.75
N THR A 87 -25.38 -24.73 -21.44
CA THR A 87 -24.32 -24.14 -20.63
C THR A 87 -23.86 -25.07 -19.51
N ALA A 88 -22.55 -25.32 -19.43
CA ALA A 88 -21.93 -26.01 -18.31
C ALA A 88 -21.18 -25.02 -17.41
N THR A 89 -21.17 -25.30 -16.11
CA THR A 89 -20.48 -24.46 -15.10
C THR A 89 -19.69 -25.33 -14.14
N LEU A 90 -18.41 -24.99 -13.94
CA LEU A 90 -17.55 -25.56 -12.89
C LEU A 90 -17.31 -24.48 -11.83
N ARG A 91 -17.69 -24.79 -10.56
CA ARG A 91 -17.52 -23.84 -9.45
C ARG A 91 -16.07 -23.80 -8.98
N GLN A 92 -15.64 -22.63 -8.50
CA GLN A 92 -14.30 -22.41 -7.93
C GLN A 92 -13.15 -22.85 -8.85
N ALA A 93 -13.35 -22.75 -10.16
CA ALA A 93 -12.45 -23.29 -11.16
C ALA A 93 -11.38 -22.33 -11.65
N PHE A 94 -11.52 -21.04 -11.36
CA PHE A 94 -10.51 -20.02 -11.65
C PHE A 94 -10.27 -19.13 -10.43
N ILE A 95 -9.00 -18.94 -10.03
CA ILE A 95 -8.60 -18.16 -8.85
C ILE A 95 -7.95 -16.86 -9.32
N TYR A 96 -8.58 -15.72 -9.01
CA TYR A 96 -7.96 -14.43 -9.21
C TYR A 96 -7.08 -14.06 -8.03
N THR A 97 -5.82 -13.73 -8.34
CA THR A 97 -4.81 -13.24 -7.39
C THR A 97 -4.49 -11.78 -7.66
N SER A 98 -3.80 -11.10 -6.74
CA SER A 98 -3.21 -9.80 -7.00
C SER A 98 -2.07 -9.88 -8.01
N ALA A 99 -1.83 -8.80 -8.74
CA ALA A 99 -0.66 -8.67 -9.61
C ALA A 99 0.55 -8.27 -8.76
N THR A 100 1.39 -9.23 -8.37
CA THR A 100 2.62 -8.91 -7.63
C THR A 100 3.60 -8.16 -8.55
N PRO A 101 4.09 -6.96 -8.15
CA PRO A 101 5.08 -6.24 -8.92
C PRO A 101 6.36 -7.06 -9.14
N ALA A 102 7.02 -6.91 -10.29
CA ALA A 102 8.24 -7.68 -10.62
C ALA A 102 9.41 -7.42 -9.65
N TRP A 103 9.42 -6.25 -9.02
CA TRP A 103 10.43 -5.85 -8.04
C TRP A 103 10.15 -6.38 -6.62
N ALA A 104 9.03 -7.09 -6.40
CA ALA A 104 8.56 -7.46 -5.07
C ALA A 104 8.33 -8.96 -4.92
N THR A 105 8.50 -9.44 -3.70
CA THR A 105 8.03 -10.75 -3.24
C THR A 105 6.74 -10.59 -2.46
N LEU A 106 5.72 -11.38 -2.79
CA LEU A 106 4.45 -11.42 -2.08
C LEU A 106 4.66 -11.89 -0.63
N LEU A 107 4.13 -11.14 0.34
CA LEU A 107 4.02 -11.55 1.74
C LEU A 107 2.56 -11.83 2.09
N GLU A 108 1.66 -10.88 1.82
CA GLU A 108 0.23 -11.03 2.05
C GLU A 108 -0.57 -10.40 0.90
N ASP A 109 -1.46 -11.19 0.31
CA ASP A 109 -2.26 -10.76 -0.83
C ASP A 109 -3.35 -9.75 -0.42
N ALA A 110 -4.07 -10.04 0.65
CA ALA A 110 -5.16 -9.21 1.16
C ALA A 110 -4.81 -8.60 2.52
N PRO A 111 -5.38 -7.43 2.88
CA PRO A 111 -5.18 -6.83 4.19
C PRO A 111 -5.68 -7.74 5.31
N ASP A 112 -4.82 -7.99 6.30
CA ASP A 112 -5.19 -8.72 7.51
C ASP A 112 -6.27 -7.94 8.29
N PRO A 113 -7.46 -8.53 8.53
CA PRO A 113 -8.53 -7.86 9.27
C PRO A 113 -8.16 -7.53 10.73
N ALA A 114 -7.17 -8.23 11.32
CA ALA A 114 -6.68 -7.92 12.66
C ALA A 114 -5.83 -6.64 12.70
N ILE A 115 -5.22 -6.27 11.58
CA ILE A 115 -4.38 -5.07 11.44
C ILE A 115 -5.20 -3.93 10.82
N VAL A 116 -5.73 -4.14 9.62
CA VAL A 116 -6.60 -3.17 8.93
C VAL A 116 -8.04 -3.43 9.35
N THR A 117 -8.43 -2.98 10.52
CA THR A 117 -9.74 -3.27 11.13
C THR A 117 -10.90 -2.59 10.39
N ASN A 118 -10.67 -1.47 9.71
CA ASN A 118 -11.67 -0.74 8.94
C ASN A 118 -12.00 -1.46 7.64
N ALA A 119 -13.25 -1.91 7.48
CA ALA A 119 -13.71 -2.65 6.30
C ALA A 119 -13.64 -1.83 5.01
N SER A 120 -13.87 -0.52 5.07
CA SER A 120 -13.79 0.37 3.90
C SER A 120 -12.35 0.51 3.41
N LEU A 121 -11.37 0.63 4.33
CA LEU A 121 -9.95 0.63 3.97
C LEU A 121 -9.53 -0.70 3.33
N ARG A 122 -9.94 -1.84 3.92
CA ARG A 122 -9.67 -3.16 3.31
C ARG A 122 -10.23 -3.26 1.90
N ALA A 123 -11.46 -2.80 1.69
CA ALA A 123 -12.10 -2.79 0.38
C ALA A 123 -11.35 -1.88 -0.62
N ALA A 124 -10.92 -0.70 -0.19
CA ALA A 124 -10.15 0.23 -1.01
C ALA A 124 -8.80 -0.37 -1.43
N ILE A 125 -8.05 -0.97 -0.49
CA ILE A 125 -6.78 -1.67 -0.77
C ILE A 125 -7.01 -2.82 -1.76
N ALA A 126 -7.99 -3.68 -1.48
CA ALA A 126 -8.32 -4.81 -2.35
C ALA A 126 -8.77 -4.36 -3.75
N ALA A 127 -9.39 -3.17 -3.89
CA ALA A 127 -9.82 -2.63 -5.16
C ALA A 127 -8.64 -2.24 -6.09
N VAL A 128 -7.46 -1.97 -5.56
CA VAL A 128 -6.27 -1.61 -6.35
C VAL A 128 -5.79 -2.75 -7.23
N GLY A 129 -5.84 -4.00 -6.74
CA GLY A 129 -5.46 -5.19 -7.52
C GLY A 129 -4.01 -5.62 -7.38
N TYR A 130 -3.27 -5.02 -6.48
CA TYR A 130 -1.93 -5.41 -6.06
C TYR A 130 -1.96 -6.01 -4.65
N PRO A 131 -0.94 -6.84 -4.26
CA PRO A 131 -0.84 -7.37 -2.90
C PRO A 131 -0.79 -6.26 -1.86
N TRP A 132 -1.40 -6.50 -0.69
CA TRP A 132 -1.35 -5.53 0.40
C TRP A 132 0.05 -5.39 1.01
N ARG A 133 0.73 -6.51 1.31
CA ARG A 133 2.07 -6.50 1.90
C ARG A 133 3.05 -7.26 1.02
N VAL A 134 4.13 -6.58 0.68
CA VAL A 134 5.21 -7.12 -0.15
C VAL A 134 6.55 -6.85 0.50
N ARG A 135 7.57 -7.58 0.03
CA ARG A 135 8.97 -7.32 0.34
C ARG A 135 9.68 -6.86 -0.92
N ASP A 136 10.32 -5.71 -0.87
CA ASP A 136 11.17 -5.23 -1.95
C ASP A 136 12.38 -6.15 -2.13
N ASN A 137 12.61 -6.66 -3.34
CA ASN A 137 13.65 -7.67 -3.63
C ASN A 137 15.07 -7.10 -3.53
N GLY A 138 15.24 -5.80 -3.75
CA GLY A 138 16.55 -5.14 -3.71
C GLY A 138 17.00 -4.79 -2.30
N THR A 139 16.07 -4.34 -1.47
CA THR A 139 16.38 -3.80 -0.12
C THR A 139 15.90 -4.69 1.02
N ASN A 140 15.11 -5.72 0.72
CA ASN A 140 14.47 -6.61 1.71
C ASN A 140 13.49 -5.90 2.66
N MET A 141 13.03 -4.67 2.31
CA MET A 141 12.09 -3.90 3.10
C MET A 141 10.65 -4.40 2.93
N GLU A 142 9.91 -4.43 4.03
CA GLU A 142 8.46 -4.63 3.97
C GLU A 142 7.77 -3.33 3.56
N MET A 143 6.86 -3.43 2.60
CA MET A 143 6.10 -2.29 2.09
C MET A 143 4.61 -2.62 2.07
N LEU A 144 3.78 -1.64 2.40
CA LEU A 144 2.33 -1.74 2.44
C LEU A 144 1.72 -0.92 1.31
N LEU A 145 0.71 -1.50 0.66
CA LEU A 145 -0.06 -0.84 -0.40
C LEU A 145 -1.01 0.20 0.19
N ILE A 146 -0.82 1.43 -0.21
CA ILE A 146 -1.70 2.56 0.12
C ILE A 146 -2.60 2.82 -1.10
N PRO A 147 -3.93 2.74 -0.95
CA PRO A 147 -4.85 2.94 -2.05
C PRO A 147 -4.98 4.43 -2.42
N PRO A 148 -5.46 4.76 -3.62
CA PRO A 148 -5.87 6.12 -3.92
C PRO A 148 -7.03 6.55 -3.01
N GLY A 149 -7.16 7.87 -2.79
CA GLY A 149 -8.22 8.39 -1.94
C GLY A 149 -8.19 9.90 -1.79
N THR A 150 -9.21 10.44 -1.15
CA THR A 150 -9.36 11.87 -0.85
C THR A 150 -9.39 12.07 0.66
N PHE A 151 -8.69 13.08 1.14
CA PHE A 151 -8.63 13.42 2.56
C PHE A 151 -8.54 14.94 2.79
N SER A 152 -8.76 15.36 4.01
CA SER A 152 -8.50 16.73 4.44
C SER A 152 -7.07 16.83 4.94
N MET A 153 -6.22 17.55 4.21
CA MET A 153 -4.83 17.83 4.56
C MET A 153 -4.72 19.12 5.37
N GLY A 154 -3.86 19.10 6.37
CA GLY A 154 -3.62 20.25 7.23
C GLY A 154 -4.18 20.10 8.63
N CYS A 155 -4.37 21.21 9.32
CA CYS A 155 -4.64 21.28 10.75
C CYS A 155 -5.60 20.22 11.28
N SER A 156 -5.12 19.49 12.29
CA SER A 156 -5.91 18.65 13.18
C SER A 156 -5.51 18.99 14.62
N PRO A 157 -6.22 19.88 15.30
CA PRO A 157 -5.82 20.33 16.63
C PRO A 157 -5.93 19.18 17.64
N SER A 158 -4.93 19.08 18.52
CA SER A 158 -5.03 18.23 19.71
C SER A 158 -5.72 18.98 20.85
N LEU A 159 -6.14 18.25 21.87
CA LEU A 159 -6.69 18.87 23.10
C LEU A 159 -5.62 19.65 23.88
N LEU A 160 -4.33 19.33 23.66
CA LEU A 160 -3.21 19.91 24.41
C LEU A 160 -2.48 21.04 23.65
N ALA A 161 -2.61 21.11 22.31
CA ALA A 161 -1.89 22.09 21.50
C ALA A 161 -2.69 22.52 20.26
N PRO A 162 -2.74 23.84 19.96
CA PRO A 162 -3.28 24.34 18.71
C PRO A 162 -2.40 23.93 17.53
N CYS A 163 -2.91 24.11 16.32
CA CYS A 163 -2.10 23.96 15.12
C CYS A 163 -1.22 25.18 14.87
N ASP A 164 -0.05 24.93 14.26
CA ASP A 164 0.81 25.99 13.76
C ASP A 164 0.18 26.68 12.52
N PRO A 165 0.38 27.98 12.31
CA PRO A 165 -0.10 28.69 11.12
C PRO A 165 0.29 28.04 9.79
N VAL A 166 1.43 27.33 9.72
CA VAL A 166 1.88 26.63 8.49
C VAL A 166 1.07 25.39 8.14
N GLU A 167 0.20 24.94 9.06
CA GLU A 167 -0.74 23.81 8.84
C GLU A 167 -2.06 24.28 8.18
N PHE A 168 -2.21 25.58 7.87
CA PHE A 168 -3.42 26.16 7.28
C PHE A 168 -3.21 26.67 5.86
N PRO A 169 -4.30 26.78 5.06
CA PRO A 169 -5.65 26.29 5.37
C PRO A 169 -5.77 24.78 5.29
N VAL A 170 -6.72 24.22 6.03
CA VAL A 170 -7.16 22.83 5.78
C VAL A 170 -7.80 22.78 4.40
N HIS A 171 -7.39 21.82 3.58
CA HIS A 171 -7.86 21.71 2.20
C HIS A 171 -8.01 20.25 1.77
N SER A 172 -8.87 20.01 0.80
CA SER A 172 -9.11 18.68 0.27
C SER A 172 -8.01 18.29 -0.72
N VAL A 173 -7.42 17.11 -0.53
CA VAL A 173 -6.41 16.53 -1.42
C VAL A 173 -6.87 15.16 -1.89
N THR A 174 -6.76 14.90 -3.20
CA THR A 174 -7.01 13.60 -3.83
C THR A 174 -5.71 13.01 -4.35
N LEU A 175 -5.35 11.83 -3.85
CA LEU A 175 -4.30 10.99 -4.42
C LEU A 175 -4.95 10.04 -5.42
N THR A 176 -4.57 10.13 -6.70
CA THR A 176 -5.22 9.37 -7.78
C THR A 176 -4.58 8.02 -8.07
N HIS A 177 -3.39 7.77 -7.52
CA HIS A 177 -2.63 6.56 -7.76
C HIS A 177 -2.32 5.86 -6.44
N ALA A 178 -2.37 4.53 -6.45
CA ALA A 178 -1.85 3.72 -5.35
C ALA A 178 -0.32 3.73 -5.36
N PHE A 179 0.26 3.59 -4.19
CA PHE A 179 1.71 3.45 -4.01
C PHE A 179 2.00 2.50 -2.85
N TYR A 180 3.20 1.94 -2.84
CA TYR A 180 3.74 1.23 -1.69
C TYR A 180 4.52 2.19 -0.81
N LEU A 181 4.33 2.07 0.50
CA LEU A 181 5.07 2.83 1.51
C LEU A 181 5.80 1.86 2.44
N GLY A 182 7.04 2.15 2.80
CA GLY A 182 7.78 1.39 3.79
C GLY A 182 6.97 1.24 5.08
N ARG A 183 6.79 -0.01 5.53
CA ARG A 183 6.05 -0.32 6.77
C ARG A 183 6.67 0.38 7.97
N TYR A 184 7.97 0.57 7.93
CA TYR A 184 8.81 1.18 8.95
C TYR A 184 9.67 2.29 8.33
N GLU A 185 10.31 3.08 9.18
CA GLU A 185 11.46 3.91 8.80
C GLU A 185 12.58 3.01 8.25
N VAL A 186 13.47 3.56 7.40
CA VAL A 186 14.67 2.85 6.94
C VAL A 186 15.60 2.58 8.11
N THR A 187 15.95 1.32 8.33
CA THR A 187 16.79 0.93 9.46
C THR A 187 18.29 1.14 9.17
N GLN A 188 19.09 1.20 10.24
CA GLN A 188 20.56 1.30 10.15
C GLN A 188 21.15 0.14 9.35
N ALA A 189 20.65 -1.09 9.53
CA ALA A 189 21.09 -2.25 8.75
C ALA A 189 20.79 -2.08 7.25
N GLN A 190 19.60 -1.60 6.90
CA GLN A 190 19.19 -1.40 5.50
C GLN A 190 20.00 -0.28 4.82
N TRP A 191 20.25 0.82 5.56
CA TRP A 191 21.14 1.88 5.08
C TRP A 191 22.56 1.37 4.84
N GLN A 192 23.15 0.71 5.85
CA GLN A 192 24.51 0.19 5.76
C GLN A 192 24.69 -0.84 4.65
N ALA A 193 23.70 -1.72 4.45
CA ALA A 193 23.73 -2.70 3.37
C ALA A 193 23.78 -2.05 1.98
N THR A 194 23.14 -0.89 1.81
CA THR A 194 23.10 -0.16 0.53
C THR A 194 24.27 0.79 0.36
N MET A 195 24.60 1.58 1.40
CA MET A 195 25.55 2.67 1.32
C MET A 195 26.96 2.31 1.77
N GLY A 196 27.14 1.14 2.43
CA GLY A 196 28.45 0.67 2.91
C GLY A 196 28.92 1.27 4.22
N TRP A 197 28.18 2.21 4.81
CA TRP A 197 28.52 2.89 6.08
C TRP A 197 27.25 3.26 6.86
N ASN A 198 27.39 3.51 8.18
CA ASN A 198 26.28 3.92 9.05
C ASN A 198 26.58 5.28 9.69
N PRO A 199 25.78 6.33 9.38
CA PRO A 199 25.98 7.70 9.92
C PRO A 199 25.39 7.89 11.33
N SER A 200 24.55 6.96 11.80
CA SER A 200 23.65 7.18 12.91
C SER A 200 24.38 7.49 14.23
N TYR A 201 23.80 8.39 15.00
CA TYR A 201 24.28 8.73 16.34
C TYR A 201 24.13 7.52 17.29
N PHE A 202 22.98 6.83 17.21
CA PHE A 202 22.68 5.66 18.00
C PHE A 202 23.20 4.34 17.37
N ALA A 203 24.34 4.40 16.67
CA ALA A 203 25.00 3.23 16.06
C ALA A 203 25.93 2.47 17.02
N ILE A 204 26.27 3.07 18.17
CA ILE A 204 27.20 2.49 19.15
C ILE A 204 26.39 1.87 20.27
N ALA A 205 26.67 0.59 20.56
CA ALA A 205 26.06 -0.10 21.68
C ALA A 205 26.47 0.54 23.02
N SER A 206 25.50 0.68 23.92
CA SER A 206 25.70 1.14 25.29
C SER A 206 24.80 0.36 26.25
N ALA A 207 24.78 0.69 27.52
CA ALA A 207 23.84 0.07 28.48
C ALA A 207 22.38 0.37 28.09
N GLU A 208 22.12 1.55 27.51
CA GLU A 208 20.78 2.01 27.06
C GLU A 208 20.46 1.59 25.62
N VAL A 209 21.49 1.26 24.81
CA VAL A 209 21.38 0.84 23.40
C VAL A 209 22.00 -0.54 23.23
N PRO A 210 21.28 -1.63 23.50
CA PRO A 210 21.78 -2.98 23.31
C PRO A 210 22.23 -3.25 21.86
N LEU A 211 23.36 -3.92 21.70
CA LEU A 211 23.98 -4.16 20.38
C LEU A 211 23.01 -4.84 19.39
N GLU A 212 22.21 -5.78 19.86
CA GLU A 212 21.24 -6.51 19.05
C GLU A 212 20.09 -5.63 18.54
N GLN A 213 19.87 -4.47 19.14
CA GLN A 213 18.84 -3.51 18.71
C GLN A 213 19.35 -2.53 17.65
N VAL A 214 20.67 -2.25 17.61
CA VAL A 214 21.26 -1.26 16.70
C VAL A 214 20.87 -1.47 15.24
N PRO A 215 20.92 -2.68 14.67
CA PRO A 215 20.56 -2.92 13.28
C PRO A 215 19.11 -2.56 12.93
N ASN A 216 18.20 -2.69 13.92
CA ASN A 216 16.76 -2.47 13.75
C ASN A 216 16.29 -1.06 14.16
N ARG A 217 17.19 -0.21 14.66
CA ARG A 217 16.88 1.21 14.89
C ARG A 217 16.80 1.94 13.55
N PRO A 218 16.01 3.02 13.44
CA PRO A 218 16.00 3.80 12.21
C PRO A 218 17.37 4.45 12.00
N VAL A 219 17.76 4.66 10.76
CA VAL A 219 18.95 5.42 10.42
C VAL A 219 18.71 6.89 10.69
N ASP A 220 19.58 7.50 11.49
CA ASP A 220 19.55 8.93 11.80
C ASP A 220 20.80 9.65 11.28
N GLN A 221 20.91 10.97 11.46
CA GLN A 221 21.95 11.84 10.93
C GLN A 221 22.07 11.85 9.40
N VAL A 222 21.05 11.41 8.69
CA VAL A 222 20.99 11.45 7.23
C VAL A 222 20.49 12.81 6.75
N THR A 223 21.24 13.46 5.86
CA THR A 223 20.78 14.65 5.15
C THR A 223 19.80 14.26 4.05
N TRP A 224 18.90 15.18 3.63
CA TRP A 224 18.03 14.93 2.47
C TRP A 224 18.86 14.60 1.22
N ASN A 225 20.01 15.29 1.03
CA ASN A 225 20.90 15.05 -0.10
C ASN A 225 21.55 13.65 -0.05
N ALA A 226 21.93 13.15 1.13
CA ALA A 226 22.46 11.79 1.28
C ALA A 226 21.37 10.74 0.98
N VAL A 227 20.13 11.00 1.38
CA VAL A 227 18.97 10.15 1.07
C VAL A 227 18.81 10.01 -0.45
N GLN A 228 19.05 11.06 -1.27
CA GLN A 228 18.97 10.93 -2.73
C GLN A 228 19.95 9.89 -3.29
N GLY A 229 21.16 9.77 -2.68
CA GLY A 229 22.12 8.70 -3.04
C GLY A 229 21.57 7.30 -2.76
N TYR A 230 20.93 7.11 -1.61
CA TYR A 230 20.26 5.86 -1.27
C TYR A 230 19.12 5.52 -2.24
N LEU A 231 18.30 6.51 -2.58
CA LEU A 231 17.19 6.33 -3.52
C LEU A 231 17.68 5.96 -4.93
N ALA A 232 18.74 6.61 -5.39
CA ALA A 232 19.35 6.30 -6.69
C ALA A 232 19.91 4.86 -6.73
N ALA A 233 20.50 4.39 -5.62
CA ALA A 233 21.05 3.03 -5.52
C ALA A 233 19.96 1.94 -5.46
N THR A 234 18.78 2.27 -4.91
CA THR A 234 17.70 1.28 -4.68
C THR A 234 16.55 1.33 -5.69
N GLY A 235 16.43 2.42 -6.46
CA GLY A 235 15.28 2.68 -7.33
C GLY A 235 13.99 3.02 -6.56
N LEU A 236 14.13 3.35 -5.27
CA LEU A 236 13.04 3.80 -4.41
C LEU A 236 12.89 5.33 -4.50
N ARG A 237 11.85 5.88 -3.89
CA ARG A 237 11.64 7.33 -3.79
C ARG A 237 11.22 7.73 -2.37
N LEU A 238 11.28 9.00 -2.05
CA LEU A 238 10.56 9.54 -0.91
C LEU A 238 9.06 9.64 -1.23
N PRO A 239 8.17 9.53 -0.23
CA PRO A 239 6.78 9.94 -0.40
C PRO A 239 6.71 11.47 -0.59
N THR A 240 5.67 11.96 -1.25
CA THR A 240 5.31 13.38 -1.16
C THR A 240 4.75 13.69 0.24
N GLU A 241 4.69 14.96 0.62
CA GLU A 241 4.10 15.37 1.89
C GLU A 241 2.64 14.91 2.00
N ALA A 242 1.88 15.01 0.91
CA ALA A 242 0.49 14.58 0.85
C ALA A 242 0.33 13.05 0.95
N GLU A 243 1.19 12.28 0.29
CA GLU A 243 1.21 10.81 0.42
C GLU A 243 1.51 10.40 1.86
N TRP A 244 2.47 11.07 2.50
CA TRP A 244 2.86 10.81 3.87
C TRP A 244 1.72 11.10 4.85
N GLU A 245 1.06 12.28 4.76
CA GLU A 245 -0.04 12.64 5.65
C GLU A 245 -1.28 11.76 5.43
N PHE A 246 -1.61 11.43 4.18
CA PHE A 246 -2.68 10.48 3.86
C PHE A 246 -2.42 9.11 4.49
N ALA A 247 -1.19 8.63 4.38
CA ALA A 247 -0.77 7.36 4.96
C ALA A 247 -0.76 7.38 6.50
N TYR A 248 -0.32 8.49 7.12
CA TYR A 248 -0.39 8.68 8.57
C TYR A 248 -1.84 8.56 9.06
N ARG A 249 -2.74 9.31 8.44
CA ARG A 249 -4.15 9.38 8.85
C ARG A 249 -4.88 8.06 8.73
N ALA A 250 -4.58 7.27 7.74
CA ALA A 250 -5.22 5.98 7.51
C ALA A 250 -6.76 6.02 7.66
N GLY A 251 -7.37 7.09 7.13
CA GLY A 251 -8.81 7.33 7.15
C GLY A 251 -9.32 8.08 8.38
N THR A 252 -8.46 8.48 9.33
CA THR A 252 -8.87 9.34 10.47
C THR A 252 -8.72 10.82 10.14
N THR A 253 -9.44 11.68 10.89
CA THR A 253 -9.38 13.15 10.78
C THR A 253 -8.81 13.79 12.04
N THR A 254 -8.44 12.98 13.02
CA THR A 254 -7.94 13.37 14.34
C THR A 254 -6.46 13.77 14.31
N ALA A 255 -5.98 14.37 15.39
CA ALA A 255 -4.57 14.74 15.55
C ALA A 255 -3.64 13.51 15.52
N TYR A 256 -4.07 12.42 16.11
CA TYR A 256 -3.34 11.16 16.21
C TYR A 256 -4.13 10.05 15.52
N HIS A 257 -3.44 9.19 14.78
CA HIS A 257 -4.05 8.10 14.00
C HIS A 257 -4.75 7.06 14.88
N GLY A 258 -5.60 6.22 14.28
CA GLY A 258 -6.29 5.15 14.98
C GLY A 258 -5.33 4.01 15.37
N PHE A 259 -5.60 3.38 16.53
CA PHE A 259 -4.88 2.22 17.05
C PHE A 259 -5.83 1.36 17.90
N VAL A 260 -5.34 0.26 18.43
CA VAL A 260 -6.15 -0.63 19.29
C VAL A 260 -6.68 0.14 20.50
N GLY A 261 -7.98 0.09 20.71
CA GLY A 261 -8.71 0.88 21.72
C GLY A 261 -9.28 2.20 21.20
N TYR A 262 -8.68 2.81 20.19
CA TYR A 262 -9.09 4.06 19.57
C TYR A 262 -9.06 3.98 18.03
N PRO A 263 -9.83 3.11 17.40
CA PRO A 263 -9.73 2.88 15.95
C PRO A 263 -10.11 4.09 15.08
N ALA A 264 -10.87 5.04 15.63
CA ALA A 264 -11.21 6.30 14.97
C ALA A 264 -10.14 7.39 15.12
N GLY A 265 -9.04 7.08 15.82
CA GLY A 265 -8.04 8.06 16.23
C GLY A 265 -8.47 8.88 17.45
N THR A 266 -7.59 9.76 17.89
CA THR A 266 -7.84 10.62 19.06
C THR A 266 -7.24 12.02 18.87
N ASN A 267 -7.82 12.99 19.58
CA ASN A 267 -7.24 14.33 19.74
C ASN A 267 -6.55 14.51 21.11
N ASP A 268 -6.56 13.47 21.94
CA ASP A 268 -5.92 13.50 23.26
C ASP A 268 -4.42 13.21 23.14
N GLY A 269 -3.58 14.25 23.32
CA GLY A 269 -2.14 14.14 23.30
C GLY A 269 -1.54 13.30 24.44
N ALA A 270 -2.29 13.03 25.52
CA ALA A 270 -1.85 12.13 26.58
C ALA A 270 -1.73 10.67 26.10
N LEU A 271 -2.48 10.31 25.06
CA LEU A 271 -2.45 8.98 24.43
C LEU A 271 -1.41 8.85 23.32
N ALA A 272 -0.72 9.94 22.96
CA ALA A 272 0.30 9.90 21.90
C ALA A 272 1.43 8.91 22.18
N GLY A 273 1.74 8.67 23.45
CA GLY A 273 2.76 7.70 23.86
C GLY A 273 2.46 6.24 23.51
N ASP A 274 1.21 5.89 23.19
CA ASP A 274 0.82 4.53 22.77
C ASP A 274 1.21 4.24 21.33
N ILE A 275 1.27 5.30 20.49
CA ILE A 275 1.58 5.22 19.06
C ILE A 275 2.94 5.78 18.69
N ALA A 276 3.60 6.50 19.62
CA ALA A 276 4.80 7.28 19.33
C ALA A 276 5.90 7.09 20.38
N TRP A 277 7.14 7.05 19.91
CA TRP A 277 8.32 7.27 20.73
C TRP A 277 8.57 8.79 20.80
N ILE A 278 8.31 9.38 21.97
CA ILE A 278 8.38 10.81 22.28
C ILE A 278 9.08 11.04 23.62
N THR A 279 9.54 12.25 23.90
CA THR A 279 10.32 12.61 25.10
C THR A 279 9.94 11.89 26.39
N PRO A 280 8.65 11.73 26.77
CA PRO A 280 8.31 11.09 28.05
C PRO A 280 8.64 9.59 28.11
N ASN A 281 8.85 8.89 26.97
CA ASN A 281 8.95 7.45 26.94
C ASN A 281 10.16 6.89 26.17
N THR A 282 11.13 7.74 25.77
CA THR A 282 12.25 7.37 24.88
C THR A 282 13.57 7.12 25.59
N ASN A 283 13.73 7.57 26.84
CA ASN A 283 15.04 7.62 27.50
C ASN A 283 16.11 8.30 26.64
N ASP A 284 15.74 9.42 25.98
CA ASP A 284 16.58 10.26 25.15
C ASP A 284 17.28 9.53 23.98
N GLN A 285 16.59 8.60 23.33
CA GLN A 285 17.14 7.82 22.21
C GLN A 285 16.06 7.38 21.22
N THR A 286 16.50 6.99 20.00
CA THR A 286 15.64 6.23 19.08
C THR A 286 15.36 4.85 19.62
N HIS A 287 14.34 4.17 19.06
CA HIS A 287 14.03 2.78 19.40
C HIS A 287 13.98 1.92 18.14
N PRO A 288 14.14 0.58 18.25
CA PRO A 288 13.89 -0.31 17.13
C PRO A 288 12.52 -0.04 16.50
N VAL A 289 12.48 -0.03 15.17
CA VAL A 289 11.24 0.24 14.43
C VAL A 289 10.15 -0.78 14.74
N GLY A 290 8.89 -0.36 14.71
CA GLY A 290 7.75 -1.23 14.97
C GLY A 290 7.42 -1.44 16.43
N GLY A 291 8.08 -0.74 17.36
CA GLY A 291 7.87 -0.88 18.81
C GLY A 291 6.59 -0.25 19.34
N LYS A 292 5.91 0.59 18.56
CA LYS A 292 4.63 1.23 18.89
C LYS A 292 3.50 0.74 18.01
N ALA A 293 2.26 1.03 18.40
CA ALA A 293 1.08 0.58 17.69
C ALA A 293 1.04 1.13 16.25
N ALA A 294 0.74 0.25 15.30
CA ALA A 294 0.54 0.63 13.90
C ALA A 294 -0.75 1.40 13.70
N ASN A 295 -0.80 2.21 12.64
CA ASN A 295 -2.01 2.89 12.22
C ASN A 295 -2.97 1.95 11.44
N GLY A 296 -4.11 2.50 10.97
CA GLY A 296 -5.14 1.75 10.27
C GLY A 296 -4.71 1.10 8.93
N PHE A 297 -3.57 1.48 8.34
CA PHE A 297 -2.94 0.78 7.20
C PHE A 297 -1.94 -0.30 7.61
N GLY A 298 -1.52 -0.35 8.88
CA GLY A 298 -0.48 -1.25 9.39
C GLY A 298 0.93 -0.63 9.37
N LEU A 299 1.04 0.69 9.14
CA LEU A 299 2.30 1.43 9.19
C LEU A 299 2.68 1.75 10.64
N HIS A 300 3.93 1.55 10.99
CA HIS A 300 4.48 1.87 12.30
C HIS A 300 5.31 3.16 12.25
N ASP A 301 5.51 3.75 13.42
CA ASP A 301 6.38 4.90 13.65
C ASP A 301 6.11 6.10 12.72
N MET A 302 4.84 6.24 12.25
CA MET A 302 4.39 7.45 11.56
C MET A 302 4.36 8.65 12.50
N ALA A 303 4.36 8.40 13.79
CA ALA A 303 4.40 9.36 14.88
C ALA A 303 5.61 9.05 15.77
N GLY A 304 6.50 10.02 15.99
CA GLY A 304 7.68 9.90 16.85
C GLY A 304 8.82 9.10 16.23
N ASN A 305 9.72 8.62 17.06
CA ASN A 305 11.01 8.00 16.70
C ASN A 305 11.91 8.97 15.95
N LEU A 306 11.75 9.17 14.62
CA LEU A 306 12.45 10.18 13.85
C LEU A 306 11.51 11.07 13.03
N LEU A 307 11.89 12.35 12.86
CA LEU A 307 11.37 13.18 11.78
C LEU A 307 11.73 12.54 10.45
N GLU A 308 10.76 12.43 9.56
CA GLU A 308 10.94 11.79 8.26
C GLU A 308 11.02 12.81 7.13
N TRP A 309 12.13 12.76 6.39
CA TRP A 309 12.25 13.51 5.14
C TRP A 309 11.19 13.05 4.14
N VAL A 310 10.52 14.02 3.51
CA VAL A 310 9.67 13.76 2.34
C VAL A 310 10.24 14.49 1.11
N ASN A 311 9.66 14.26 -0.05
CA ASN A 311 10.20 14.80 -1.30
C ASN A 311 10.04 16.32 -1.46
N ASP A 312 9.04 16.90 -0.84
CA ASP A 312 8.57 18.25 -1.09
C ASP A 312 9.48 19.33 -0.53
N TRP A 313 9.56 20.47 -1.24
CA TRP A 313 10.06 21.70 -0.65
C TRP A 313 9.05 22.25 0.36
N PHE A 314 9.55 22.80 1.46
CA PHE A 314 8.71 23.44 2.47
C PHE A 314 8.33 24.86 2.02
N GLY A 315 7.03 25.13 2.04
CA GLY A 315 6.46 26.47 1.86
C GLY A 315 5.47 26.77 2.98
N ALA A 316 5.74 27.79 3.78
CA ALA A 316 4.90 28.15 4.94
C ALA A 316 3.46 28.50 4.55
N THR A 317 3.23 29.03 3.34
CA THR A 317 1.92 29.42 2.80
C THR A 317 1.43 28.53 1.66
N TYR A 318 2.13 27.44 1.38
CA TYR A 318 1.86 26.59 0.21
C TYR A 318 0.44 26.02 0.22
N TYR A 319 -0.12 25.65 1.36
CA TYR A 319 -1.43 25.07 1.47
C TYR A 319 -2.56 25.95 0.93
N ALA A 320 -2.38 27.30 0.95
CA ALA A 320 -3.33 28.23 0.36
C ALA A 320 -3.42 28.15 -1.18
N SER A 321 -2.39 27.61 -1.84
CA SER A 321 -2.29 27.49 -3.31
C SER A 321 -2.01 26.05 -3.76
N SER A 322 -2.07 25.07 -2.85
CA SER A 322 -1.82 23.67 -3.14
C SER A 322 -2.83 23.14 -4.18
N PRO A 323 -2.38 22.45 -5.23
CA PRO A 323 -3.28 21.70 -6.08
C PRO A 323 -4.09 20.67 -5.26
N SER A 324 -5.35 20.50 -5.60
CA SER A 324 -6.23 19.52 -4.94
C SER A 324 -5.95 18.07 -5.39
N VAL A 325 -5.12 17.86 -6.41
CA VAL A 325 -4.82 16.54 -6.97
C VAL A 325 -3.31 16.33 -6.99
N ASN A 326 -2.85 15.28 -6.30
CA ASN A 326 -1.45 14.85 -6.23
C ASN A 326 -0.44 16.00 -6.00
N PRO A 327 -0.59 16.84 -4.97
CA PRO A 327 0.33 17.94 -4.71
C PRO A 327 1.74 17.41 -4.40
N THR A 328 2.76 18.14 -4.85
CA THR A 328 4.19 17.78 -4.71
C THR A 328 5.03 18.89 -4.07
N GLY A 329 4.37 19.84 -3.41
CA GLY A 329 5.02 20.99 -2.82
C GLY A 329 5.39 22.10 -3.82
N PRO A 330 6.01 23.18 -3.37
CA PRO A 330 6.55 24.23 -4.24
C PRO A 330 7.62 23.67 -5.20
N VAL A 331 7.79 24.29 -6.37
CA VAL A 331 8.79 23.89 -7.37
C VAL A 331 10.22 24.01 -6.84
N SER A 332 10.46 24.98 -5.93
CA SER A 332 11.76 25.22 -5.31
C SER A 332 11.58 25.78 -3.90
N GLY A 333 12.64 25.72 -3.09
CA GLY A 333 12.63 26.21 -1.73
C GLY A 333 14.02 26.19 -1.09
N THR A 334 14.11 26.66 0.14
CA THR A 334 15.32 26.59 0.97
C THR A 334 15.34 25.37 1.87
N TYR A 335 14.16 24.91 2.28
CA TYR A 335 13.96 23.82 3.23
C TYR A 335 13.20 22.68 2.59
N ARG A 336 13.53 21.43 2.95
CA ARG A 336 12.72 20.25 2.65
C ARG A 336 11.78 19.98 3.79
N VAL A 337 10.59 19.44 3.48
CA VAL A 337 9.61 19.08 4.51
C VAL A 337 10.10 17.87 5.31
N ALA A 338 9.90 17.94 6.62
CA ALA A 338 10.06 16.84 7.57
C ALA A 338 8.77 16.66 8.38
N ARG A 339 8.38 15.41 8.63
CA ARG A 339 7.08 15.03 9.20
C ARG A 339 7.24 14.04 10.36
N GLY A 340 6.19 13.88 11.16
CA GLY A 340 6.05 12.80 12.15
C GLY A 340 6.56 13.11 13.56
N GLY A 341 7.37 14.15 13.74
CA GLY A 341 8.04 14.42 15.01
C GLY A 341 9.13 13.40 15.33
N SER A 342 9.69 13.41 16.53
CA SER A 342 10.77 12.49 16.89
C SER A 342 10.81 12.14 18.38
N TRP A 343 11.72 11.25 18.74
CA TRP A 343 12.01 10.84 20.11
C TRP A 343 12.31 12.02 21.07
N SER A 344 12.79 13.14 20.54
CA SER A 344 13.15 14.34 21.32
C SER A 344 12.04 15.39 21.39
N PHE A 345 10.85 15.11 20.86
CA PHE A 345 9.71 16.03 20.86
C PHE A 345 8.57 15.54 21.74
N GLY A 346 7.65 16.46 22.09
CA GLY A 346 6.42 16.17 22.79
C GLY A 346 5.29 15.71 21.87
N SER A 347 4.11 15.45 22.45
CA SER A 347 2.93 14.99 21.72
C SER A 347 2.44 16.00 20.68
N ASP A 348 2.65 17.29 20.87
CA ASP A 348 2.27 18.38 19.96
C ASP A 348 2.94 18.26 18.58
N ALA A 349 4.17 17.74 18.52
CA ALA A 349 4.95 17.62 17.28
C ALA A 349 4.74 16.28 16.54
N VAL A 350 3.98 15.34 17.10
CA VAL A 350 3.69 14.04 16.45
C VAL A 350 2.27 13.95 15.90
N ARG A 351 1.56 15.09 15.80
CA ARG A 351 0.24 15.16 15.17
C ARG A 351 0.32 14.89 13.66
N ALA A 352 -0.75 14.34 13.10
CA ALA A 352 -0.88 14.08 11.66
C ALA A 352 -0.54 15.31 10.79
N SER A 353 -0.93 16.48 11.24
CA SER A 353 -0.78 17.75 10.52
C SER A 353 0.53 18.49 10.83
N PHE A 354 1.27 18.11 11.89
CA PHE A 354 2.53 18.76 12.20
C PHE A 354 3.51 18.66 11.03
N ARG A 355 4.09 19.80 10.66
CA ARG A 355 5.04 19.89 9.55
C ARG A 355 6.17 20.85 9.88
N GLY A 356 7.39 20.46 9.53
CA GLY A 356 8.57 21.27 9.69
C GLY A 356 9.38 21.40 8.40
N GLY A 357 10.26 22.37 8.36
CA GLY A 357 11.23 22.55 7.26
C GLY A 357 12.65 22.44 7.79
N SER A 358 13.48 21.61 7.14
CA SER A 358 14.92 21.49 7.46
C SER A 358 15.77 21.67 6.21
N ILE A 359 16.99 22.26 6.39
CA ILE A 359 17.94 22.48 5.29
C ILE A 359 18.35 21.12 4.69
N PRO A 360 18.37 20.95 3.35
CA PRO A 360 18.67 19.65 2.71
C PRO A 360 20.04 19.05 3.05
N THR A 361 20.98 19.89 3.51
CA THR A 361 22.32 19.48 3.93
C THR A 361 22.44 19.25 5.45
N TYR A 362 21.37 19.44 6.20
CA TYR A 362 21.36 19.26 7.65
C TYR A 362 21.05 17.81 8.00
N GLY A 363 22.00 17.14 8.65
CA GLY A 363 21.79 15.81 9.26
C GLY A 363 21.70 15.96 10.78
N SER A 364 20.70 15.38 11.38
CA SER A 364 20.48 15.44 12.82
C SER A 364 20.12 14.06 13.38
N TYR A 365 20.46 13.82 14.63
CA TYR A 365 20.12 12.60 15.38
C TYR A 365 18.61 12.36 15.57
N ASN A 366 17.78 13.29 15.11
CA ASN A 366 16.33 13.15 15.12
C ASN A 366 15.72 13.18 13.70
N HIS A 367 16.51 13.06 12.63
CA HIS A 367 16.07 13.01 11.24
C HIS A 367 16.43 11.68 10.58
N GLY A 368 15.44 11.02 10.03
CA GLY A 368 15.54 9.84 9.19
C GLY A 368 14.57 9.93 8.02
N PHE A 369 14.10 8.80 7.52
CA PHE A 369 13.15 8.76 6.40
C PHE A 369 12.51 7.38 6.26
N ARG A 370 11.40 7.32 5.57
CA ARG A 370 10.85 6.10 4.96
C ARG A 370 10.75 6.24 3.46
N VAL A 371 10.64 5.12 2.77
CA VAL A 371 10.64 5.07 1.32
C VAL A 371 9.27 4.73 0.76
N ALA A 372 9.04 5.16 -0.47
CA ALA A 372 7.88 4.81 -1.27
C ALA A 372 8.31 4.17 -2.60
N ARG A 373 7.39 3.44 -3.24
CA ARG A 373 7.56 2.87 -4.58
C ARG A 373 6.22 2.75 -5.28
N ASN A 374 6.19 3.00 -6.59
CA ASN A 374 4.98 2.77 -7.37
C ASN A 374 4.84 1.28 -7.70
N PRO A 375 3.62 0.75 -7.86
CA PRO A 375 3.41 -0.66 -8.19
C PRO A 375 4.04 -1.10 -9.52
N ASN A 376 4.07 -0.20 -10.50
CA ASN A 376 4.59 -0.43 -11.87
C ASN A 376 5.96 0.19 -12.07
#